data_ccf0bce66791e9536c0246163d2420a5
#
_entry.id   ccf0bce66791e9536c0246163d2420a5
#
_cell.length_a   1.000
_cell.length_b   1.000
_cell.length_c   1.000
_cell.angle_alpha   90.00
_cell.angle_beta   90.00
_cell.angle_gamma   90.00
#
_symmetry.space_group_name_H-M   'P 1'
#
loop_
_entity.id
_entity.type
_entity.pdbx_description
1 polymer ?
#
loop_
_entity_poly.entity_id
_entity_poly.type
_entity_poly.pdbx_seq_one_letter_code
_entity_poly.pdbx_strand_id
1 'polypeptide(L)'
;MKRVELYEAIRRDRREGLSIRALADKHRVHRRTVREAVRSAVPADRKTPERDAPVLGPLKAIIDQILAGDRSVPRKQRHTARRIHQRLVEEWQAEISESTVRLYVAERRREVAGGLNGVTVPQHHVAGEEAEADFAELYVYLDGVLTKVFMFALRLSASGKAFHRVYMTQAQEAFFDGLQRAFVMFDGCPHRVRFDNLKPAVTRVLKGRNREENERFIALRSHFGFDSFFCVPGIEGAHEKGGIEGEVGRFRRRHLVPVPRVETLGELNAAIEAIDAAEDARRIGARRTSIGEDFAAEAACLMALPEEPFDTTRRLSVRVDTKARVCVRQCFYSVPARLAARRIEARLGAERVELVCAGVVVASHDRLVHRGDESLCLDHYLEVLGRKPGALPGASALVQARATGAFTDAHEAYWGAARRSLGDAGGTKALIEVLLLHRSFPANALVEALRSCAASGIVDPAAVTLEARRCAEDRPSVIVPIGALTRYDRPVPALSGYDALLETAVPS
;
A
#
# COMPACT_ATOMS: atom_id res chain seq x y z
N MET A 1 -20.85 55.53 -1.72
CA MET A 1 -19.60 55.90 -2.43
C MET A 1 -18.42 55.21 -1.74
N LYS A 2 -17.59 54.46 -2.47
CA LYS A 2 -16.38 53.88 -1.92
C LYS A 2 -15.40 54.96 -1.52
N ARG A 3 -14.59 54.75 -0.45
CA ARG A 3 -13.69 55.79 0.10
C ARG A 3 -12.67 56.27 -0.95
N VAL A 4 -12.29 55.41 -1.92
CA VAL A 4 -11.42 55.77 -3.02
C VAL A 4 -12.12 56.73 -4.01
N GLU A 5 -13.39 56.49 -4.33
CA GLU A 5 -14.22 57.38 -5.18
C GLU A 5 -14.41 58.77 -4.56
N LEU A 6 -14.56 58.81 -3.24
CA LEU A 6 -14.61 60.07 -2.52
C LEU A 6 -13.30 60.86 -2.63
N TYR A 7 -12.14 60.17 -2.49
CA TYR A 7 -10.83 60.77 -2.66
C TYR A 7 -10.60 61.28 -4.09
N GLU A 8 -11.03 60.52 -5.08
CA GLU A 8 -10.99 60.93 -6.49
C GLU A 8 -11.83 62.24 -6.71
N ALA A 9 -13.08 62.25 -6.25
CA ALA A 9 -13.94 63.39 -6.39
C ALA A 9 -13.37 64.67 -5.69
N ILE A 10 -12.86 64.54 -4.47
CA ILE A 10 -12.19 65.62 -3.75
C ILE A 10 -10.97 66.14 -4.51
N ARG A 11 -10.16 65.29 -5.09
CA ARG A 11 -8.95 65.67 -5.86
C ARG A 11 -9.30 66.31 -7.20
N ARG A 12 -10.39 65.88 -7.84
CA ARG A 12 -10.92 66.48 -9.07
C ARG A 12 -11.37 67.91 -8.80
N ASP A 13 -12.25 68.11 -7.81
CA ASP A 13 -12.79 69.41 -7.43
C ASP A 13 -11.66 70.34 -6.90
N ARG A 14 -10.60 69.79 -6.30
CA ARG A 14 -9.43 70.58 -5.89
C ARG A 14 -8.66 71.18 -7.06
N ARG A 15 -8.57 70.43 -8.18
CA ARG A 15 -7.95 70.93 -9.43
C ARG A 15 -8.76 72.05 -10.06
N GLU A 16 -10.09 72.07 -9.83
CA GLU A 16 -10.98 73.12 -10.24
C GLU A 16 -10.90 74.40 -9.37
N GLY A 17 -9.98 74.38 -8.39
CA GLY A 17 -9.70 75.57 -7.58
C GLY A 17 -10.42 75.67 -6.26
N LEU A 18 -11.27 74.69 -5.88
CA LEU A 18 -12.03 74.76 -4.62
C LEU A 18 -11.09 74.71 -3.39
N SER A 19 -11.44 75.56 -2.39
CA SER A 19 -10.69 75.56 -1.12
C SER A 19 -11.01 74.32 -0.27
N ILE A 20 -10.11 74.01 0.69
CA ILE A 20 -10.30 72.86 1.61
C ILE A 20 -11.62 72.98 2.38
N ARG A 21 -12.05 74.21 2.69
CA ARG A 21 -13.34 74.45 3.38
C ARG A 21 -14.52 74.14 2.46
N ALA A 22 -14.51 74.66 1.25
CA ALA A 22 -15.55 74.41 0.26
C ALA A 22 -15.65 72.89 -0.13
N LEU A 23 -14.52 72.16 -0.23
CA LEU A 23 -14.49 70.73 -0.46
C LEU A 23 -15.07 69.93 0.71
N ALA A 24 -14.78 70.30 1.96
CA ALA A 24 -15.32 69.68 3.14
C ALA A 24 -16.85 69.80 3.18
N ASP A 25 -17.36 71.02 2.86
CA ASP A 25 -18.81 71.33 2.85
C ASP A 25 -19.48 70.59 1.65
N LYS A 26 -18.91 70.65 0.44
CA LYS A 26 -19.45 70.02 -0.75
C LYS A 26 -19.57 68.50 -0.62
N HIS A 27 -18.53 67.83 -0.10
CA HIS A 27 -18.51 66.40 0.05
C HIS A 27 -19.02 65.89 1.41
N ARG A 28 -19.44 66.81 2.29
CA ARG A 28 -19.94 66.53 3.66
C ARG A 28 -18.98 65.64 4.45
N VAL A 29 -17.70 66.00 4.45
CA VAL A 29 -16.63 65.29 5.15
C VAL A 29 -15.80 66.22 5.99
N HIS A 30 -15.13 65.67 7.01
CA HIS A 30 -14.27 66.49 7.87
C HIS A 30 -13.05 67.00 7.06
N ARG A 31 -12.61 68.27 7.38
CA ARG A 31 -11.45 68.91 6.72
C ARG A 31 -10.18 68.05 6.76
N ARG A 32 -10.04 67.21 7.78
CA ARG A 32 -8.93 66.23 7.87
C ARG A 32 -8.98 65.25 6.72
N THR A 33 -10.13 64.69 6.39
CA THR A 33 -10.31 63.76 5.26
C THR A 33 -9.99 64.40 3.92
N VAL A 34 -10.37 65.70 3.75
CA VAL A 34 -10.01 66.47 2.56
C VAL A 34 -8.48 66.62 2.42
N ARG A 35 -7.81 67.01 3.52
CA ARG A 35 -6.34 67.10 3.54
C ARG A 35 -5.66 65.74 3.23
N GLU A 36 -6.16 64.68 3.80
CA GLU A 36 -5.67 63.31 3.52
C GLU A 36 -5.87 62.95 2.02
N ALA A 37 -7.06 63.22 1.46
CA ALA A 37 -7.35 62.96 0.06
C ALA A 37 -6.49 63.81 -0.89
N VAL A 38 -6.21 65.09 -0.54
CA VAL A 38 -5.31 65.94 -1.32
C VAL A 38 -3.86 65.46 -1.25
N ARG A 39 -3.43 64.98 -0.09
CA ARG A 39 -2.06 64.46 0.15
C ARG A 39 -1.81 63.12 -0.51
N SER A 40 -2.78 62.20 -0.49
CA SER A 40 -2.67 60.84 -1.06
C SER A 40 -3.93 60.47 -1.85
N ALA A 41 -3.74 59.87 -3.02
CA ALA A 41 -4.85 59.32 -3.81
C ALA A 41 -5.43 58.06 -3.19
N VAL A 42 -4.63 57.34 -2.41
CA VAL A 42 -5.03 56.10 -1.75
C VAL A 42 -5.39 56.39 -0.29
N PRO A 43 -6.62 56.09 0.13
CA PRO A 43 -7.01 56.19 1.54
C PRO A 43 -6.15 55.27 2.39
N ALA A 44 -5.68 55.75 3.53
CA ALA A 44 -5.00 54.93 4.52
C ALA A 44 -5.93 53.79 5.02
N ASP A 45 -5.35 52.61 5.25
CA ASP A 45 -6.07 51.46 5.76
C ASP A 45 -6.72 51.82 7.13
N ARG A 46 -7.95 51.34 7.33
CA ARG A 46 -8.59 51.47 8.63
C ARG A 46 -7.82 50.62 9.64
N LYS A 47 -7.25 51.28 10.64
CA LYS A 47 -6.79 50.56 11.84
C LYS A 47 -8.01 49.91 12.49
N THR A 48 -8.06 48.57 12.46
CA THR A 48 -9.05 47.83 13.22
C THR A 48 -8.67 47.99 14.71
N PRO A 49 -9.56 48.56 15.56
CA PRO A 49 -9.25 48.66 16.98
C PRO A 49 -9.07 47.25 17.56
N GLU A 50 -8.07 47.07 18.41
CA GLU A 50 -7.95 45.85 19.20
C GLU A 50 -9.23 45.70 20.04
N ARG A 51 -9.93 44.59 19.84
CA ARG A 51 -11.11 44.26 20.64
C ARG A 51 -10.63 43.66 21.94
N ASP A 52 -11.08 44.18 23.03
CA ASP A 52 -10.92 43.56 24.34
C ASP A 52 -11.45 42.11 24.27
N ALA A 53 -10.65 41.17 24.76
CA ALA A 53 -11.03 39.75 24.86
C ALA A 53 -11.31 39.44 26.36
N PRO A 54 -12.51 39.80 26.88
CA PRO A 54 -12.75 39.77 28.33
C PRO A 54 -12.62 38.37 28.93
N VAL A 55 -12.94 37.33 28.15
CA VAL A 55 -12.85 35.92 28.60
C VAL A 55 -11.41 35.36 28.43
N LEU A 56 -10.75 35.67 27.33
CA LEU A 56 -9.41 35.17 27.06
C LEU A 56 -8.31 36.01 27.75
N GLY A 57 -8.54 37.30 27.92
CA GLY A 57 -7.55 38.25 28.45
C GLY A 57 -6.85 37.77 29.73
N PRO A 58 -7.59 37.43 30.79
CA PRO A 58 -7.02 36.95 32.05
C PRO A 58 -6.24 35.64 31.92
N LEU A 59 -6.60 34.80 30.94
CA LEU A 59 -6.03 33.46 30.74
C LEU A 59 -4.77 33.47 29.86
N LYS A 60 -4.50 34.57 29.13
CA LYS A 60 -3.34 34.67 28.24
C LYS A 60 -2.02 34.40 28.96
N ALA A 61 -1.82 35.03 30.14
CA ALA A 61 -0.60 34.86 30.91
C ALA A 61 -0.37 33.39 31.33
N ILE A 62 -1.43 32.69 31.72
CA ILE A 62 -1.41 31.28 32.11
C ILE A 62 -1.03 30.39 30.92
N ILE A 63 -1.69 30.61 29.75
CA ILE A 63 -1.39 29.90 28.51
C ILE A 63 0.06 30.12 28.12
N ASP A 64 0.55 31.35 28.16
CA ASP A 64 1.93 31.69 27.81
C ASP A 64 2.95 31.04 28.75
N GLN A 65 2.64 30.94 30.03
CA GLN A 65 3.47 30.24 31.01
C GLN A 65 3.54 28.70 30.69
N ILE A 66 2.39 28.11 30.38
CA ILE A 66 2.34 26.69 29.97
C ILE A 66 3.18 26.46 28.69
N LEU A 67 3.03 27.33 27.69
CA LEU A 67 3.78 27.24 26.43
C LEU A 67 5.29 27.48 26.64
N ALA A 68 5.68 28.33 27.56
CA ALA A 68 7.08 28.56 27.93
C ALA A 68 7.68 27.33 28.61
N GLY A 69 6.93 26.70 29.52
CA GLY A 69 7.33 25.46 30.18
C GLY A 69 7.49 24.29 29.20
N ASP A 70 6.67 24.23 28.19
CA ASP A 70 6.74 23.20 27.13
C ASP A 70 8.06 23.19 26.36
N ARG A 71 8.84 24.28 26.37
CA ARG A 71 10.13 24.34 25.66
C ARG A 71 11.18 23.39 26.23
N SER A 72 11.15 23.18 27.53
CA SER A 72 12.07 22.29 28.26
C SER A 72 11.61 20.83 28.25
N VAL A 73 10.40 20.53 27.72
CA VAL A 73 9.79 19.20 27.72
C VAL A 73 9.93 18.53 26.35
N PRO A 74 10.19 17.19 26.29
CA PRO A 74 10.24 16.45 25.05
C PRO A 74 8.99 16.68 24.16
N ARG A 75 9.16 16.86 22.84
CA ARG A 75 8.09 17.24 21.90
C ARG A 75 6.81 16.39 22.03
N LYS A 76 6.95 15.09 22.33
CA LYS A 76 5.82 14.15 22.47
C LYS A 76 5.04 14.34 23.77
N GLN A 77 5.57 15.07 24.75
CA GLN A 77 4.96 15.33 26.06
C GLN A 77 4.52 16.80 26.22
N ARG A 78 4.63 17.62 25.18
CA ARG A 78 4.16 19.01 25.17
C ARG A 78 2.65 19.06 25.12
N HIS A 79 2.07 20.07 25.78
CA HIS A 79 0.62 20.27 25.81
C HIS A 79 0.08 20.48 24.39
N THR A 80 -1.04 19.83 24.06
CA THR A 80 -1.86 20.21 22.90
C THR A 80 -2.77 21.37 23.28
N ALA A 81 -3.30 22.12 22.31
CA ALA A 81 -4.25 23.19 22.60
C ALA A 81 -5.49 22.67 23.35
N ARG A 82 -5.94 21.45 23.03
CA ARG A 82 -7.03 20.78 23.75
C ARG A 82 -6.67 20.50 25.21
N ARG A 83 -5.45 20.01 25.47
CA ARG A 83 -5.02 19.78 26.87
C ARG A 83 -4.86 21.07 27.65
N ILE A 84 -4.37 22.14 27.01
CA ILE A 84 -4.35 23.48 27.63
C ILE A 84 -5.76 23.91 27.99
N HIS A 85 -6.73 23.81 27.07
CA HIS A 85 -8.12 24.11 27.35
C HIS A 85 -8.67 23.31 28.54
N GLN A 86 -8.46 21.98 28.55
CA GLN A 86 -8.89 21.14 29.67
C GLN A 86 -8.28 21.57 30.99
N ARG A 87 -6.99 21.88 31.03
CA ARG A 87 -6.35 22.42 32.25
C ARG A 87 -6.93 23.75 32.70
N LEU A 88 -7.23 24.65 31.77
CA LEU A 88 -7.87 25.93 32.11
C LEU A 88 -9.24 25.73 32.76
N VAL A 89 -10.01 24.75 32.30
CA VAL A 89 -11.29 24.38 32.89
C VAL A 89 -11.11 23.69 34.24
N GLU A 90 -10.19 22.69 34.32
CA GLU A 90 -9.98 21.90 35.53
C GLU A 90 -9.31 22.68 36.68
N GLU A 91 -8.26 23.48 36.36
CA GLU A 91 -7.41 24.12 37.36
C GLU A 91 -7.84 25.57 37.68
N TRP A 92 -8.45 26.27 36.72
CA TRP A 92 -8.85 27.68 36.87
C TRP A 92 -10.34 27.90 36.65
N GLN A 93 -11.16 26.84 36.49
CA GLN A 93 -12.61 26.91 36.29
C GLN A 93 -13.02 27.90 35.16
N ALA A 94 -12.19 27.92 34.10
CA ALA A 94 -12.35 28.90 33.03
C ALA A 94 -13.54 28.53 32.12
N GLU A 95 -14.47 29.46 31.96
CA GLU A 95 -15.58 29.36 31.00
C GLU A 95 -15.13 29.89 29.62
N ILE A 96 -14.33 29.09 28.89
CA ILE A 96 -13.80 29.47 27.59
C ILE A 96 -13.99 28.34 26.59
N SER A 97 -14.24 28.65 25.31
CA SER A 97 -14.35 27.62 24.28
C SER A 97 -13.00 27.08 23.87
N GLU A 98 -12.95 25.77 23.53
CA GLU A 98 -11.72 25.11 22.99
C GLU A 98 -11.23 25.85 21.74
N SER A 99 -12.14 26.31 20.88
CA SER A 99 -11.79 27.03 19.64
C SER A 99 -11.02 28.33 19.90
N THR A 100 -11.40 29.08 20.93
CA THR A 100 -10.72 30.32 21.31
C THR A 100 -9.31 30.05 21.82
N VAL A 101 -9.16 29.06 22.70
CA VAL A 101 -7.84 28.62 23.18
C VAL A 101 -6.96 28.12 22.04
N ARG A 102 -7.52 27.32 21.12
CA ARG A 102 -6.81 26.79 19.96
C ARG A 102 -6.28 27.88 19.03
N LEU A 103 -7.08 28.90 18.75
CA LEU A 103 -6.67 30.05 17.94
C LEU A 103 -5.52 30.82 18.60
N TYR A 104 -5.65 31.14 19.87
CA TYR A 104 -4.62 31.86 20.62
C TYR A 104 -3.32 31.08 20.73
N VAL A 105 -3.40 29.79 21.08
CA VAL A 105 -2.23 28.90 21.13
C VAL A 105 -1.54 28.78 19.76
N ALA A 106 -2.30 28.72 18.67
CA ALA A 106 -1.74 28.69 17.33
C ALA A 106 -1.01 29.99 16.95
N GLU A 107 -1.56 31.13 17.34
CA GLU A 107 -0.96 32.45 17.15
C GLU A 107 0.32 32.60 17.97
N ARG A 108 0.26 32.30 19.28
CA ARG A 108 1.44 32.36 20.16
C ARG A 108 2.54 31.39 19.76
N ARG A 109 2.21 30.19 19.32
CA ARG A 109 3.21 29.28 18.79
C ARG A 109 3.89 29.81 17.53
N ARG A 110 3.16 30.51 16.65
CA ARG A 110 3.74 31.20 15.49
C ARG A 110 4.65 32.35 15.90
N GLU A 111 4.24 33.20 16.85
CA GLU A 111 5.06 34.28 17.37
C GLU A 111 6.31 33.75 18.07
N VAL A 112 6.15 32.71 18.90
CA VAL A 112 7.24 32.06 19.62
C VAL A 112 8.18 31.27 18.69
N ALA A 113 7.63 30.67 17.60
CA ALA A 113 8.39 30.04 16.53
C ALA A 113 8.93 31.06 15.51
N GLY A 114 8.51 32.30 15.59
CA GLY A 114 8.92 33.44 14.72
C GLY A 114 10.39 33.85 14.82
N GLY A 115 11.21 33.04 15.50
CA GLY A 115 12.64 32.98 15.26
C GLY A 115 12.94 32.08 14.05
N LEU A 116 14.20 31.93 13.71
CA LEU A 116 14.75 31.13 12.58
C LEU A 116 14.22 29.69 12.45
N ASN A 117 13.58 29.13 13.50
CA ASN A 117 13.08 27.77 13.54
C ASN A 117 11.84 27.48 12.66
N GLY A 118 11.21 28.50 12.07
CA GLY A 118 10.07 28.36 11.16
C GLY A 118 10.41 28.63 9.69
N VAL A 119 11.66 29.01 9.40
CA VAL A 119 12.10 29.32 8.05
C VAL A 119 12.69 28.07 7.42
N THR A 120 12.09 27.62 6.29
CA THR A 120 12.65 26.56 5.46
C THR A 120 13.51 27.16 4.37
N VAL A 121 14.73 26.67 4.19
CA VAL A 121 15.59 27.04 3.07
C VAL A 121 15.18 26.25 1.85
N PRO A 122 14.76 26.88 0.74
CA PRO A 122 14.47 26.16 -0.50
C PRO A 122 15.67 25.32 -0.93
N GLN A 123 15.43 24.04 -1.21
CA GLN A 123 16.45 23.12 -1.69
C GLN A 123 16.31 22.96 -3.21
N HIS A 124 17.43 22.93 -3.90
CA HIS A 124 17.50 22.54 -5.31
C HIS A 124 17.96 21.09 -5.39
N HIS A 125 17.20 20.26 -6.06
CA HIS A 125 17.53 18.86 -6.28
C HIS A 125 17.85 18.65 -7.76
N VAL A 126 19.00 18.02 -8.02
CA VAL A 126 19.42 17.66 -9.38
C VAL A 126 18.60 16.44 -9.83
N ALA A 127 18.18 16.44 -11.08
CA ALA A 127 17.40 15.35 -11.67
C ALA A 127 18.20 14.02 -11.63
N GLY A 128 17.55 12.93 -11.22
CA GLY A 128 18.14 11.60 -11.12
C GLY A 128 19.09 11.38 -9.95
N GLU A 129 19.51 12.43 -9.24
CA GLU A 129 20.56 12.35 -8.23
C GLU A 129 20.09 11.69 -6.94
N GLU A 130 18.86 12.02 -6.45
CA GLU A 130 18.45 11.61 -5.12
C GLU A 130 16.98 11.22 -5.03
N ALA A 131 16.72 10.16 -4.26
CA ALA A 131 15.38 9.79 -3.78
C ALA A 131 15.36 9.64 -2.24
N GLU A 132 14.17 9.75 -1.65
CA GLU A 132 13.93 9.54 -0.24
C GLU A 132 13.01 8.34 -0.05
N ALA A 133 13.35 7.42 0.87
CA ALA A 133 12.54 6.23 1.20
C ALA A 133 12.11 6.23 2.66
N ASP A 134 10.86 5.79 2.91
CA ASP A 134 10.31 5.67 4.25
C ASP A 134 9.24 4.58 4.38
N PHE A 135 8.98 4.15 5.64
CA PHE A 135 7.82 3.34 5.99
C PHE A 135 6.87 4.11 6.90
N ALA A 136 5.60 4.04 6.59
CA ALA A 136 4.53 4.61 7.40
C ALA A 136 3.56 3.54 7.91
N GLU A 137 3.15 3.65 9.16
CA GLU A 137 2.09 2.81 9.72
C GLU A 137 0.73 3.30 9.26
N LEU A 138 -0.13 2.39 8.81
CA LEU A 138 -1.50 2.61 8.38
C LEU A 138 -2.46 1.62 9.04
N TYR A 139 -3.75 1.93 8.97
CA TYR A 139 -4.83 1.00 9.29
C TYR A 139 -5.73 0.86 8.08
N VAL A 140 -6.17 -0.38 7.80
CA VAL A 140 -7.10 -0.73 6.73
C VAL A 140 -8.09 -1.78 7.25
N TYR A 141 -9.30 -1.81 6.73
CA TYR A 141 -10.19 -2.95 6.93
C TYR A 141 -9.88 -3.98 5.84
N LEU A 142 -9.27 -5.09 6.27
CA LEU A 142 -8.93 -6.22 5.42
C LEU A 142 -9.91 -7.35 5.75
N ASP A 143 -10.74 -7.74 4.78
CA ASP A 143 -11.84 -8.69 4.99
C ASP A 143 -12.69 -8.34 6.23
N GLY A 144 -13.06 -7.06 6.35
CA GLY A 144 -13.86 -6.53 7.47
C GLY A 144 -13.10 -6.33 8.79
N VAL A 145 -11.85 -6.79 8.91
CA VAL A 145 -11.04 -6.69 10.14
C VAL A 145 -10.10 -5.49 10.07
N LEU A 146 -10.17 -4.61 11.08
CA LEU A 146 -9.26 -3.46 11.17
C LEU A 146 -7.83 -3.96 11.42
N THR A 147 -6.99 -3.87 10.39
CA THR A 147 -5.64 -4.42 10.36
C THR A 147 -4.60 -3.31 10.25
N LYS A 148 -3.55 -3.42 11.05
CA LYS A 148 -2.37 -2.56 10.94
C LYS A 148 -1.47 -3.06 9.82
N VAL A 149 -1.11 -2.17 8.91
CA VAL A 149 -0.24 -2.43 7.76
C VAL A 149 0.84 -1.35 7.64
N PHE A 150 1.81 -1.56 6.76
CA PHE A 150 2.95 -0.67 6.59
C PHE A 150 3.06 -0.24 5.13
N MET A 151 2.99 1.06 4.88
CA MET A 151 3.17 1.63 3.55
C MET A 151 4.64 1.99 3.34
N PHE A 152 5.27 1.35 2.39
CA PHE A 152 6.55 1.79 1.84
C PHE A 152 6.30 2.94 0.87
N ALA A 153 7.13 3.96 0.92
CA ALA A 153 7.13 5.06 -0.02
C ALA A 153 8.55 5.36 -0.48
N LEU A 154 8.73 5.58 -1.78
CA LEU A 154 9.95 6.10 -2.39
C LEU A 154 9.59 7.32 -3.23
N ARG A 155 10.27 8.44 -3.02
CA ARG A 155 10.01 9.70 -3.72
C ARG A 155 11.31 10.24 -4.34
N LEU A 156 11.29 10.52 -5.64
CA LEU A 156 12.36 11.25 -6.31
C LEU A 156 12.37 12.71 -5.83
N SER A 157 13.54 13.22 -5.47
CA SER A 157 13.66 14.54 -4.83
C SER A 157 13.43 15.69 -5.81
N ALA A 158 13.81 15.55 -7.09
CA ALA A 158 13.68 16.61 -8.08
C ALA A 158 12.26 16.74 -8.64
N SER A 159 11.70 15.74 -9.29
CA SER A 159 10.33 15.77 -9.84
C SER A 159 9.26 15.71 -8.76
N GLY A 160 9.54 14.98 -7.67
CA GLY A 160 8.56 14.62 -6.66
C GLY A 160 7.69 13.43 -7.06
N LYS A 161 8.05 12.69 -8.13
CA LYS A 161 7.43 11.40 -8.48
C LYS A 161 7.59 10.46 -7.32
N ALA A 162 6.51 9.80 -6.90
CA ALA A 162 6.51 8.92 -5.76
C ALA A 162 5.90 7.56 -6.12
N PHE A 163 6.36 6.55 -5.44
CA PHE A 163 5.85 5.18 -5.44
C PHE A 163 5.37 4.82 -4.05
N HIS A 164 4.20 4.21 -3.95
CA HIS A 164 3.64 3.73 -2.69
C HIS A 164 3.21 2.28 -2.82
N ARG A 165 3.47 1.49 -1.78
CA ARG A 165 3.00 0.10 -1.68
C ARG A 165 2.81 -0.31 -0.24
N VAL A 166 1.75 -1.05 0.04
CA VAL A 166 1.38 -1.51 1.39
C VAL A 166 1.79 -2.97 1.58
N TYR A 167 2.34 -3.26 2.75
CA TYR A 167 2.80 -4.58 3.18
C TYR A 167 2.25 -4.93 4.57
N MET A 168 2.13 -6.21 4.86
CA MET A 168 1.78 -6.68 6.22
C MET A 168 2.90 -6.45 7.23
N THR A 169 4.14 -6.27 6.79
CA THR A 169 5.31 -6.07 7.64
C THR A 169 6.26 -5.03 7.06
N GLN A 170 7.07 -4.40 7.89
CA GLN A 170 8.21 -3.56 7.47
C GLN A 170 9.54 -4.32 7.58
N ALA A 171 9.53 -5.63 7.32
CA ALA A 171 10.72 -6.48 7.37
C ALA A 171 11.60 -6.26 6.14
N GLN A 172 12.80 -6.85 6.15
CA GLN A 172 13.80 -6.68 5.08
C GLN A 172 13.26 -7.07 3.71
N GLU A 173 12.45 -8.13 3.66
CA GLU A 173 11.87 -8.64 2.42
C GLU A 173 10.90 -7.61 1.81
N ALA A 174 10.06 -6.97 2.63
CA ALA A 174 9.15 -5.90 2.18
C ALA A 174 9.91 -4.63 1.77
N PHE A 175 10.99 -4.30 2.47
CA PHE A 175 11.83 -3.16 2.14
C PHE A 175 12.53 -3.34 0.79
N PHE A 176 13.11 -4.50 0.53
CA PHE A 176 13.79 -4.79 -0.72
C PHE A 176 12.81 -4.91 -1.90
N ASP A 177 11.66 -5.54 -1.68
CA ASP A 177 10.59 -5.61 -2.68
C ASP A 177 10.08 -4.21 -3.04
N GLY A 178 9.87 -3.34 -2.02
CA GLY A 178 9.45 -1.96 -2.22
C GLY A 178 10.44 -1.13 -3.03
N LEU A 179 11.74 -1.23 -2.73
CA LEU A 179 12.79 -0.55 -3.51
C LEU A 179 12.82 -1.04 -4.96
N GLN A 180 12.87 -2.36 -5.18
CA GLN A 180 12.92 -2.94 -6.52
C GLN A 180 11.70 -2.55 -7.36
N ARG A 181 10.49 -2.65 -6.80
CA ARG A 181 9.26 -2.26 -7.50
C ARG A 181 9.22 -0.76 -7.83
N ALA A 182 9.71 0.07 -6.91
CA ALA A 182 9.79 1.51 -7.16
C ALA A 182 10.76 1.81 -8.31
N PHE A 183 11.93 1.18 -8.34
CA PHE A 183 12.89 1.35 -9.43
C PHE A 183 12.34 0.85 -10.77
N VAL A 184 11.63 -0.29 -10.78
CA VAL A 184 10.93 -0.79 -11.97
C VAL A 184 9.84 0.18 -12.43
N MET A 185 9.05 0.76 -11.52
CA MET A 185 8.02 1.74 -11.87
C MET A 185 8.63 3.05 -12.43
N PHE A 186 9.81 3.44 -11.94
CA PHE A 186 10.53 4.62 -12.46
C PHE A 186 11.30 4.33 -13.75
N ASP A 187 11.39 3.07 -14.15
CA ASP A 187 12.26 2.60 -15.26
C ASP A 187 13.71 3.05 -15.08
N GLY A 188 14.18 3.07 -13.83
CA GLY A 188 15.53 3.50 -13.49
C GLY A 188 15.76 3.62 -12.00
N CYS A 189 17.05 3.79 -11.64
CA CYS A 189 17.50 3.92 -10.27
C CYS A 189 18.16 5.28 -10.04
N PRO A 190 17.82 6.04 -8.98
CA PRO A 190 18.52 7.29 -8.64
C PRO A 190 19.95 7.00 -8.18
N HIS A 191 20.88 7.93 -8.36
CA HIS A 191 22.27 7.75 -7.93
C HIS A 191 22.41 7.57 -6.42
N ARG A 192 21.51 8.15 -5.63
CA ARG A 192 21.50 8.08 -4.17
C ARG A 192 20.09 7.86 -3.63
N VAL A 193 19.97 7.04 -2.61
CA VAL A 193 18.72 6.91 -1.83
C VAL A 193 18.97 7.29 -0.39
N ARG A 194 18.14 8.19 0.12
CA ARG A 194 18.15 8.66 1.51
C ARG A 194 17.21 7.83 2.35
N PHE A 195 17.74 7.29 3.45
CA PHE A 195 17.00 6.45 4.38
C PHE A 195 16.99 7.05 5.79
N ASP A 196 15.96 6.73 6.57
CA ASP A 196 16.06 6.77 8.01
C ASP A 196 16.86 5.55 8.53
N ASN A 197 17.05 5.47 9.85
CA ASN A 197 17.73 4.35 10.50
C ASN A 197 16.84 3.08 10.48
N LEU A 198 16.48 2.63 9.27
CA LEU A 198 15.64 1.46 9.08
C LEU A 198 16.42 0.18 9.44
N LYS A 199 15.91 -0.60 10.38
CA LYS A 199 16.49 -1.91 10.78
C LYS A 199 16.75 -2.87 9.61
N PRO A 200 15.93 -2.89 8.53
CA PRO A 200 16.22 -3.70 7.34
C PRO A 200 17.52 -3.36 6.62
N ALA A 201 17.96 -2.09 6.67
CA ALA A 201 19.17 -1.64 6.00
C ALA A 201 20.40 -1.62 6.93
N VAL A 202 20.19 -1.38 8.23
CA VAL A 202 21.26 -1.11 9.20
C VAL A 202 21.29 -2.16 10.29
N THR A 203 22.44 -2.82 10.47
CA THR A 203 22.69 -3.77 11.58
C THR A 203 23.01 -3.00 12.87
N ARG A 204 23.80 -1.93 12.78
CA ARG A 204 24.22 -1.13 13.92
C ARG A 204 24.35 0.35 13.56
N VAL A 205 23.80 1.21 14.41
CA VAL A 205 23.95 2.67 14.32
C VAL A 205 25.22 3.07 15.06
N LEU A 206 26.17 3.69 14.38
CA LEU A 206 27.40 4.23 14.94
C LEU A 206 27.27 5.74 15.21
N LYS A 207 28.33 6.41 15.70
CA LYS A 207 28.30 7.87 15.91
C LYS A 207 28.18 8.63 14.58
N GLY A 208 27.36 9.67 14.57
CA GLY A 208 27.13 10.51 13.38
C GLY A 208 26.36 9.80 12.28
N ARG A 209 26.85 9.85 11.04
CA ARG A 209 26.25 9.21 9.86
C ARG A 209 26.74 7.79 9.61
N ASN A 210 27.77 7.34 10.32
CA ASN A 210 28.34 6.02 10.10
C ASN A 210 27.37 4.92 10.55
N ARG A 211 27.26 3.86 9.72
CA ARG A 211 26.38 2.70 9.92
C ARG A 211 27.14 1.43 9.58
N GLU A 212 26.78 0.36 10.26
CA GLU A 212 27.11 -0.99 9.84
C GLU A 212 25.90 -1.53 9.06
N GLU A 213 26.03 -1.53 7.73
CA GLU A 213 24.98 -1.98 6.84
C GLU A 213 24.83 -3.50 6.89
N ASN A 214 23.61 -3.98 6.63
CA ASN A 214 23.37 -5.42 6.48
C ASN A 214 23.97 -5.90 5.14
N GLU A 215 24.66 -7.05 5.14
CA GLU A 215 25.32 -7.61 3.94
C GLU A 215 24.37 -7.73 2.74
N ARG A 216 23.12 -8.13 2.97
CA ARG A 216 22.13 -8.21 1.89
C ARG A 216 21.69 -6.85 1.37
N PHE A 217 21.69 -5.80 2.21
CA PHE A 217 21.46 -4.45 1.76
C PHE A 217 22.63 -3.92 0.92
N ILE A 218 23.87 -4.25 1.32
CA ILE A 218 25.06 -3.93 0.50
C ILE A 218 24.96 -4.63 -0.86
N ALA A 219 24.54 -5.90 -0.90
CA ALA A 219 24.34 -6.63 -2.15
C ALA A 219 23.25 -6.00 -3.04
N LEU A 220 22.11 -5.60 -2.47
CA LEU A 220 21.04 -4.91 -3.20
C LEU A 220 21.53 -3.56 -3.75
N ARG A 221 22.21 -2.77 -2.94
CA ARG A 221 22.79 -1.48 -3.35
C ARG A 221 23.82 -1.65 -4.47
N SER A 222 24.69 -2.64 -4.36
CA SER A 222 25.66 -2.98 -5.40
C SER A 222 25.01 -3.44 -6.70
N HIS A 223 23.90 -4.20 -6.60
CA HIS A 223 23.16 -4.70 -7.76
C HIS A 223 22.54 -3.55 -8.57
N PHE A 224 21.91 -2.57 -7.92
CA PHE A 224 21.31 -1.40 -8.58
C PHE A 224 22.26 -0.24 -8.80
N GLY A 225 23.43 -0.21 -8.16
CA GLY A 225 24.47 0.80 -8.32
C GLY A 225 24.26 2.10 -7.55
N PHE A 226 23.25 2.22 -6.66
CA PHE A 226 22.98 3.43 -5.92
C PHE A 226 23.80 3.58 -4.63
N ASP A 227 24.03 4.83 -4.21
CA ASP A 227 24.62 5.15 -2.91
C ASP A 227 23.55 5.27 -1.82
N SER A 228 23.86 4.79 -0.62
CA SER A 228 23.00 4.95 0.57
C SER A 228 23.41 6.19 1.37
N PHE A 229 22.40 6.97 1.79
CA PHE A 229 22.58 8.09 2.70
C PHE A 229 21.67 7.94 3.90
N PHE A 230 22.23 7.84 5.11
CA PHE A 230 21.46 7.71 6.33
C PHE A 230 21.37 9.04 7.07
N CYS A 231 20.14 9.44 7.43
CA CYS A 231 19.90 10.65 8.20
C CYS A 231 20.49 10.55 9.60
N VAL A 232 20.90 11.68 10.16
CA VAL A 232 21.41 11.74 11.55
C VAL A 232 20.25 11.44 12.50
N PRO A 233 20.45 10.57 13.53
CA PRO A 233 19.41 10.29 14.51
C PRO A 233 19.09 11.51 15.36
N GLY A 234 17.79 11.72 15.66
CA GLY A 234 17.34 12.77 16.57
C GLY A 234 16.90 14.07 15.90
N ILE A 235 16.84 15.15 16.69
CA ILE A 235 16.29 16.45 16.27
C ILE A 235 17.14 17.09 15.16
N GLU A 236 18.46 16.85 15.17
CA GLU A 236 19.39 17.39 14.16
C GLU A 236 19.13 16.83 12.74
N GLY A 237 18.67 15.57 12.63
CA GLY A 237 18.33 14.92 11.36
C GLY A 237 16.87 15.10 10.93
N ALA A 238 16.01 15.67 11.77
CA ALA A 238 14.58 15.80 11.48
C ALA A 238 14.28 16.71 10.26
N HIS A 239 15.22 17.55 9.85
CA HIS A 239 15.08 18.44 8.69
C HIS A 239 15.58 17.80 7.37
N GLU A 240 16.25 16.65 7.45
CA GLU A 240 16.85 15.99 6.30
C GLU A 240 15.84 15.17 5.45
N LYS A 241 14.62 14.94 5.96
CA LYS A 241 13.57 14.11 5.33
C LYS A 241 12.24 14.82 5.06
N GLY A 242 12.26 16.13 4.94
CA GLY A 242 11.03 16.91 4.79
C GLY A 242 10.18 16.55 3.56
N GLY A 243 10.78 16.02 2.50
CA GLY A 243 10.11 15.66 1.26
C GLY A 243 9.21 14.43 1.41
N ILE A 244 9.76 13.30 1.85
CA ILE A 244 9.02 12.04 1.97
C ILE A 244 8.01 12.04 3.12
N GLU A 245 8.34 12.64 4.28
CA GLU A 245 7.38 12.76 5.40
C GLU A 245 6.16 13.58 4.99
N GLY A 246 6.39 14.69 4.25
CA GLY A 246 5.34 15.52 3.68
C GLY A 246 4.46 14.74 2.69
N GLU A 247 5.08 13.97 1.80
CA GLU A 247 4.42 13.13 0.80
C GLU A 247 3.56 12.05 1.45
N VAL A 248 4.13 11.23 2.32
CA VAL A 248 3.41 10.18 3.07
C VAL A 248 2.21 10.76 3.84
N GLY A 249 2.43 11.89 4.53
CA GLY A 249 1.36 12.56 5.26
C GLY A 249 0.25 13.10 4.35
N ARG A 250 0.60 13.64 3.19
CA ARG A 250 -0.32 14.13 2.16
C ARG A 250 -1.10 12.98 1.55
N PHE A 251 -0.40 11.94 1.06
CA PHE A 251 -0.97 10.77 0.41
C PHE A 251 -2.01 10.10 1.31
N ARG A 252 -1.64 9.82 2.57
CA ARG A 252 -2.54 9.23 3.56
C ARG A 252 -3.81 10.05 3.76
N ARG A 253 -3.70 11.37 3.97
CA ARG A 253 -4.86 12.23 4.22
C ARG A 253 -5.77 12.40 3.02
N ARG A 254 -5.21 12.36 1.81
CA ARG A 254 -5.95 12.60 0.58
C ARG A 254 -6.62 11.34 0.04
N HIS A 255 -5.95 10.19 0.13
CA HIS A 255 -6.36 8.98 -0.57
C HIS A 255 -6.75 7.82 0.36
N LEU A 256 -6.27 7.84 1.62
CA LEU A 256 -6.54 6.78 2.59
C LEU A 256 -7.44 7.25 3.76
N VAL A 257 -8.26 8.27 3.52
CA VAL A 257 -9.29 8.78 4.43
C VAL A 257 -10.59 8.92 3.65
N PRO A 258 -11.67 8.23 4.06
CA PRO A 258 -11.82 7.35 5.23
C PRO A 258 -10.93 6.11 5.13
N VAL A 259 -10.80 5.36 6.25
CA VAL A 259 -9.99 4.12 6.30
C VAL A 259 -10.45 3.16 5.20
N PRO A 260 -9.56 2.73 4.29
CA PRO A 260 -9.92 1.85 3.17
C PRO A 260 -10.50 0.52 3.65
N ARG A 261 -11.43 -0.03 2.85
CA ARG A 261 -12.05 -1.35 3.05
C ARG A 261 -11.83 -2.17 1.80
N VAL A 262 -11.09 -3.26 1.93
CA VAL A 262 -10.69 -4.14 0.83
C VAL A 262 -10.75 -5.59 1.29
N GLU A 263 -10.86 -6.51 0.37
CA GLU A 263 -10.80 -7.95 0.65
C GLU A 263 -9.33 -8.40 0.79
N THR A 264 -8.45 -7.88 -0.07
CA THR A 264 -7.04 -8.27 -0.10
C THR A 264 -6.09 -7.07 -0.15
N LEU A 265 -4.84 -7.26 0.28
CA LEU A 265 -3.78 -6.25 0.07
C LEU A 265 -3.47 -6.03 -1.42
N GLY A 266 -3.67 -7.05 -2.26
CA GLY A 266 -3.50 -6.93 -3.71
C GLY A 266 -4.45 -5.90 -4.30
N GLU A 267 -5.73 -5.93 -3.91
CA GLU A 267 -6.73 -4.94 -4.31
C GLU A 267 -6.34 -3.51 -3.86
N LEU A 268 -5.92 -3.35 -2.59
CA LEU A 268 -5.44 -2.07 -2.09
C LEU A 268 -4.23 -1.56 -2.87
N ASN A 269 -3.26 -2.42 -3.13
CA ASN A 269 -2.06 -2.05 -3.87
C ASN A 269 -2.35 -1.69 -5.32
N ALA A 270 -3.28 -2.39 -5.99
CA ALA A 270 -3.73 -2.02 -7.33
C ALA A 270 -4.40 -0.63 -7.36
N ALA A 271 -5.23 -0.32 -6.35
CA ALA A 271 -5.82 1.01 -6.20
C ALA A 271 -4.75 2.09 -5.96
N ILE A 272 -3.73 1.80 -5.14
CA ILE A 272 -2.61 2.72 -4.88
C ILE A 272 -1.78 2.96 -6.15
N GLU A 273 -1.49 1.94 -6.94
CA GLU A 273 -0.79 2.07 -8.24
C GLU A 273 -1.56 3.00 -9.20
N ALA A 274 -2.89 2.86 -9.27
CA ALA A 274 -3.73 3.76 -10.07
C ALA A 274 -3.70 5.21 -9.54
N ILE A 275 -3.67 5.39 -8.22
CA ILE A 275 -3.53 6.72 -7.59
C ILE A 275 -2.16 7.32 -7.92
N ASP A 276 -1.08 6.57 -7.79
CA ASP A 276 0.29 7.04 -8.10
C ASP A 276 0.41 7.50 -9.56
N ALA A 277 -0.22 6.76 -10.48
CA ALA A 277 -0.30 7.18 -11.89
C ALA A 277 -1.11 8.47 -12.08
N ALA A 278 -2.24 8.62 -11.39
CA ALA A 278 -3.07 9.83 -11.45
C ALA A 278 -2.38 11.07 -10.83
N GLU A 279 -1.50 10.88 -9.85
CA GLU A 279 -0.73 11.96 -9.22
C GLU A 279 0.27 12.63 -10.19
N ASP A 280 0.58 12.03 -11.33
CA ASP A 280 1.42 12.63 -12.37
C ASP A 280 0.85 13.95 -12.92
N ALA A 281 -0.46 14.12 -12.91
CA ALA A 281 -1.13 15.36 -13.31
C ALA A 281 -1.01 16.47 -12.24
N ARG A 282 -0.58 16.15 -11.02
CA ARG A 282 -0.48 17.09 -9.91
C ARG A 282 0.72 18.04 -10.06
N ARG A 283 0.55 19.28 -9.60
CA ARG A 283 1.62 20.28 -9.48
C ARG A 283 2.03 20.46 -8.02
N ILE A 284 3.33 20.60 -7.76
CA ILE A 284 3.87 20.81 -6.42
C ILE A 284 4.01 22.31 -6.16
N GLY A 285 3.23 22.83 -5.21
CA GLY A 285 3.28 24.26 -4.84
C GLY A 285 3.00 25.18 -6.04
N ALA A 286 3.90 26.11 -6.30
CA ALA A 286 3.81 27.07 -7.40
C ALA A 286 4.51 26.61 -8.70
N ARG A 287 4.90 25.34 -8.82
CA ARG A 287 5.54 24.84 -10.05
C ARG A 287 4.58 24.99 -11.24
N ARG A 288 5.15 25.36 -12.40
CA ARG A 288 4.39 25.48 -13.65
C ARG A 288 4.10 24.12 -14.28
N THR A 289 5.03 23.19 -14.12
CA THR A 289 4.98 21.82 -14.62
C THR A 289 4.31 20.87 -13.65
N SER A 290 3.71 19.80 -14.16
CA SER A 290 3.18 18.69 -13.38
C SER A 290 4.32 17.75 -12.94
N ILE A 291 4.03 16.85 -12.01
CA ILE A 291 4.97 15.81 -11.57
C ILE A 291 5.39 14.94 -12.76
N GLY A 292 4.43 14.54 -13.62
CA GLY A 292 4.71 13.72 -14.80
C GLY A 292 5.60 14.42 -15.81
N GLU A 293 5.39 15.72 -16.06
CA GLU A 293 6.26 16.52 -16.94
C GLU A 293 7.68 16.64 -16.36
N ASP A 294 7.82 16.93 -15.07
CA ASP A 294 9.12 16.99 -14.39
C ASP A 294 9.80 15.60 -14.38
N PHE A 295 9.03 14.53 -14.16
CA PHE A 295 9.53 13.15 -14.17
C PHE A 295 10.02 12.71 -15.55
N ALA A 296 9.33 13.07 -16.63
CA ALA A 296 9.76 12.74 -17.98
C ALA A 296 11.17 13.31 -18.30
N ALA A 297 11.49 14.47 -17.73
CA ALA A 297 12.83 15.04 -17.82
C ALA A 297 13.84 14.35 -16.89
N GLU A 298 13.40 13.96 -15.68
CA GLU A 298 14.25 13.30 -14.68
C GLU A 298 14.57 11.84 -15.04
N ALA A 299 13.63 11.12 -15.67
CA ALA A 299 13.81 9.71 -16.05
C ALA A 299 15.05 9.47 -16.91
N ALA A 300 15.38 10.39 -17.81
CA ALA A 300 16.60 10.29 -18.64
C ALA A 300 17.91 10.41 -17.84
N CYS A 301 17.83 10.88 -16.58
CA CYS A 301 18.99 11.04 -15.69
C CYS A 301 19.13 9.88 -14.68
N LEU A 302 18.16 8.95 -14.65
CA LEU A 302 18.24 7.77 -13.78
C LEU A 302 19.24 6.76 -14.37
N MET A 303 19.87 5.98 -13.49
CA MET A 303 20.72 4.86 -13.91
C MET A 303 19.85 3.74 -14.48
N ALA A 304 20.32 3.07 -15.53
CA ALA A 304 19.65 1.92 -16.11
C ALA A 304 19.51 0.77 -15.10
N LEU A 305 18.38 0.06 -15.17
CA LEU A 305 18.17 -1.12 -14.35
C LEU A 305 19.01 -2.31 -14.83
N PRO A 306 19.47 -3.18 -13.91
CA PRO A 306 20.04 -4.47 -14.27
C PRO A 306 19.03 -5.32 -15.06
N GLU A 307 19.54 -6.16 -15.98
CA GLU A 307 18.68 -7.07 -16.77
C GLU A 307 17.94 -8.08 -15.90
N GLU A 308 18.60 -8.60 -14.86
CA GLU A 308 17.97 -9.56 -13.93
C GLU A 308 17.49 -8.88 -12.66
N PRO A 309 16.32 -9.27 -12.13
CA PRO A 309 15.82 -8.74 -10.87
C PRO A 309 16.66 -9.23 -9.69
N PHE A 310 16.78 -8.41 -8.66
CA PHE A 310 17.39 -8.84 -7.40
C PHE A 310 16.51 -9.83 -6.65
N ASP A 311 17.11 -10.90 -6.08
CA ASP A 311 16.37 -11.82 -5.20
C ASP A 311 16.08 -11.16 -3.85
N THR A 312 14.90 -10.57 -3.70
CA THR A 312 14.44 -9.90 -2.49
C THR A 312 14.08 -10.89 -1.37
N THR A 313 13.98 -12.20 -1.65
CA THR A 313 13.55 -13.20 -0.68
C THR A 313 14.65 -13.53 0.33
N ARG A 314 14.27 -13.81 1.55
CA ARG A 314 15.19 -14.34 2.58
C ARG A 314 15.19 -15.85 2.55
N ARG A 315 16.35 -16.45 2.27
CA ARG A 315 16.54 -17.90 2.26
C ARG A 315 16.79 -18.45 3.66
N LEU A 316 16.03 -19.46 4.03
CA LEU A 316 16.09 -20.11 5.34
C LEU A 316 16.14 -21.64 5.15
N SER A 317 17.04 -22.31 5.87
CA SER A 317 17.04 -23.78 5.91
C SER A 317 16.11 -24.24 7.03
N VAL A 318 15.03 -24.92 6.68
CA VAL A 318 13.99 -25.37 7.61
C VAL A 318 13.79 -26.87 7.57
N ARG A 319 13.40 -27.45 8.70
CA ARG A 319 13.07 -28.89 8.77
C ARG A 319 11.56 -29.09 8.70
N VAL A 320 11.14 -30.05 7.89
CA VAL A 320 9.73 -30.47 7.82
C VAL A 320 9.40 -31.30 9.05
N ASP A 321 8.32 -30.93 9.75
CA ASP A 321 7.83 -31.65 10.92
C ASP A 321 7.06 -32.95 10.55
N THR A 322 6.64 -33.71 11.58
CA THR A 322 5.84 -34.94 11.41
C THR A 322 4.43 -34.70 10.90
N LYS A 323 3.98 -33.44 10.91
CA LYS A 323 2.69 -33.01 10.34
C LYS A 323 2.85 -32.46 8.92
N ALA A 324 3.99 -32.75 8.25
CA ALA A 324 4.33 -32.25 6.93
C ALA A 324 4.26 -30.71 6.81
N ARG A 325 4.78 -30.00 7.80
CA ARG A 325 4.81 -28.54 7.85
C ARG A 325 6.22 -28.05 8.12
N VAL A 326 6.52 -26.85 7.68
CA VAL A 326 7.71 -26.09 8.07
C VAL A 326 7.31 -24.88 8.91
N CYS A 327 8.16 -24.49 9.86
CA CYS A 327 7.99 -23.27 10.65
C CYS A 327 8.88 -22.16 10.08
N VAL A 328 8.25 -21.08 9.59
CA VAL A 328 8.92 -19.88 9.11
C VAL A 328 8.38 -18.68 9.89
N ARG A 329 9.23 -17.97 10.61
CA ARG A 329 8.82 -16.82 11.43
C ARG A 329 7.66 -17.13 12.38
N GLN A 330 7.67 -18.33 12.99
CA GLN A 330 6.65 -18.81 13.93
C GLN A 330 5.25 -19.05 13.30
N CYS A 331 5.15 -19.07 11.97
CA CYS A 331 4.00 -19.51 11.20
C CYS A 331 4.30 -20.85 10.54
N PHE A 332 3.26 -21.64 10.29
CA PHE A 332 3.42 -23.00 9.76
C PHE A 332 2.85 -23.09 8.34
N TYR A 333 3.61 -23.73 7.46
CA TYR A 333 3.27 -23.90 6.05
C TYR A 333 3.39 -25.37 5.66
N SER A 334 2.36 -25.93 5.04
CA SER A 334 2.38 -27.33 4.64
C SER A 334 3.25 -27.56 3.39
N VAL A 335 3.81 -28.75 3.32
CA VAL A 335 4.52 -29.27 2.14
C VAL A 335 4.02 -30.68 1.84
N PRO A 336 4.25 -31.21 0.62
CA PRO A 336 3.92 -32.60 0.33
C PRO A 336 4.44 -33.55 1.40
N ALA A 337 3.56 -34.42 1.92
CA ALA A 337 3.83 -35.28 3.08
C ALA A 337 5.06 -36.20 2.89
N ARG A 338 5.41 -36.53 1.63
CA ARG A 338 6.63 -37.30 1.29
C ARG A 338 7.94 -36.62 1.72
N LEU A 339 7.89 -35.33 2.02
CA LEU A 339 9.06 -34.53 2.47
C LEU A 339 9.21 -34.50 4.00
N ALA A 340 8.36 -35.18 4.75
CA ALA A 340 8.46 -35.24 6.21
C ALA A 340 9.87 -35.61 6.68
N ALA A 341 10.33 -34.98 7.76
CA ALA A 341 11.65 -35.11 8.35
C ALA A 341 12.84 -34.59 7.50
N ARG A 342 12.64 -34.16 6.24
CA ARG A 342 13.68 -33.58 5.40
C ARG A 342 13.99 -32.14 5.79
N ARG A 343 15.18 -31.67 5.44
CA ARG A 343 15.51 -30.24 5.39
C ARG A 343 15.27 -29.73 3.99
N ILE A 344 14.62 -28.57 3.92
CA ILE A 344 14.33 -27.88 2.64
C ILE A 344 14.66 -26.39 2.79
N GLU A 345 14.74 -25.68 1.69
CA GLU A 345 14.89 -24.24 1.67
C GLU A 345 13.51 -23.57 1.72
N ALA A 346 13.35 -22.57 2.56
CA ALA A 346 12.22 -21.64 2.52
C ALA A 346 12.70 -20.29 2.01
N ARG A 347 12.07 -19.78 0.95
CA ARG A 347 12.26 -18.44 0.39
C ARG A 347 11.16 -17.54 0.90
N LEU A 348 11.48 -16.72 1.89
CA LEU A 348 10.54 -15.80 2.53
C LEU A 348 10.55 -14.49 1.76
N GLY A 349 9.51 -14.24 0.97
CA GLY A 349 9.26 -12.99 0.27
C GLY A 349 8.42 -12.00 1.09
N ALA A 350 8.10 -10.88 0.49
CA ALA A 350 7.25 -9.85 1.10
C ALA A 350 5.81 -10.34 1.31
N GLU A 351 5.24 -11.02 0.31
CA GLU A 351 3.85 -11.45 0.25
C GLU A 351 3.70 -12.98 0.23
N ARG A 352 4.73 -13.73 -0.18
CA ARG A 352 4.69 -15.19 -0.36
C ARG A 352 5.85 -15.88 0.32
N VAL A 353 5.62 -17.15 0.65
CA VAL A 353 6.64 -18.10 1.12
C VAL A 353 6.70 -19.26 0.13
N GLU A 354 7.84 -19.43 -0.53
CA GLU A 354 8.10 -20.57 -1.40
C GLU A 354 8.96 -21.59 -0.67
N LEU A 355 8.58 -22.85 -0.81
CA LEU A 355 9.28 -23.97 -0.21
C LEU A 355 9.94 -24.77 -1.31
N VAL A 356 11.27 -24.89 -1.25
CA VAL A 356 12.11 -25.41 -2.33
C VAL A 356 12.85 -26.65 -1.84
N CYS A 357 12.74 -27.74 -2.59
CA CYS A 357 13.48 -28.97 -2.33
C CYS A 357 14.27 -29.37 -3.57
N ALA A 358 15.58 -29.55 -3.41
CA ALA A 358 16.48 -29.90 -4.53
C ALA A 358 16.35 -28.96 -5.75
N GLY A 359 16.21 -27.64 -5.50
CA GLY A 359 16.08 -26.63 -6.56
C GLY A 359 14.68 -26.46 -7.14
N VAL A 360 13.71 -27.33 -6.78
CA VAL A 360 12.34 -27.29 -7.29
C VAL A 360 11.41 -26.69 -6.23
N VAL A 361 10.55 -25.76 -6.61
CA VAL A 361 9.47 -25.23 -5.75
C VAL A 361 8.44 -26.33 -5.55
N VAL A 362 8.29 -26.78 -4.31
CA VAL A 362 7.37 -27.89 -3.91
C VAL A 362 6.09 -27.40 -3.28
N ALA A 363 6.07 -26.14 -2.79
CA ALA A 363 4.87 -25.47 -2.28
C ALA A 363 5.07 -23.96 -2.32
N SER A 364 3.98 -23.23 -2.50
CA SER A 364 3.94 -21.78 -2.41
C SER A 364 2.70 -21.36 -1.62
N HIS A 365 2.87 -20.52 -0.62
CA HIS A 365 1.82 -20.06 0.28
C HIS A 365 1.84 -18.54 0.38
N ASP A 366 0.69 -17.95 0.67
CA ASP A 366 0.65 -16.55 1.08
C ASP A 366 1.32 -16.40 2.45
N ARG A 367 2.07 -15.32 2.61
CA ARG A 367 2.81 -15.08 3.84
C ARG A 367 1.89 -14.79 5.02
N LEU A 368 1.97 -15.59 6.04
CA LEU A 368 1.32 -15.37 7.33
C LEU A 368 2.16 -14.46 8.22
N VAL A 369 1.51 -13.66 9.06
CA VAL A 369 2.17 -12.67 9.93
C VAL A 369 1.88 -12.87 11.42
N HIS A 370 0.81 -13.58 11.78
CA HIS A 370 0.47 -13.82 13.17
C HIS A 370 1.08 -15.13 13.64
N ARG A 371 1.70 -15.05 14.80
CA ARG A 371 2.36 -16.20 15.42
C ARG A 371 1.37 -17.35 15.64
N GLY A 372 1.75 -18.53 15.17
CA GLY A 372 0.96 -19.74 15.34
C GLY A 372 -0.02 -20.03 14.20
N ASP A 373 -0.18 -19.09 13.26
CA ASP A 373 -1.03 -19.31 12.09
C ASP A 373 -0.49 -20.44 11.22
N GLU A 374 -1.41 -21.12 10.56
CA GLU A 374 -1.12 -22.25 9.68
C GLU A 374 -1.72 -22.04 8.29
N SER A 375 -0.94 -22.27 7.24
CA SER A 375 -1.41 -22.37 5.86
C SER A 375 -1.24 -23.82 5.38
N LEU A 376 -2.36 -24.52 5.23
CA LEU A 376 -2.39 -25.96 4.95
C LEU A 376 -3.06 -26.20 3.60
N CYS A 377 -2.33 -26.81 2.67
CA CYS A 377 -2.86 -27.25 1.39
C CYS A 377 -3.31 -28.71 1.49
N LEU A 378 -4.57 -29.00 1.16
CA LEU A 378 -5.14 -30.37 1.26
C LEU A 378 -4.38 -31.36 0.35
N ASP A 379 -3.96 -30.91 -0.83
CA ASP A 379 -3.20 -31.74 -1.79
C ASP A 379 -1.92 -32.33 -1.18
N HIS A 380 -1.27 -31.62 -0.27
CA HIS A 380 -0.04 -32.07 0.37
C HIS A 380 -0.21 -33.34 1.22
N TYR A 381 -1.45 -33.69 1.60
CA TYR A 381 -1.78 -34.78 2.50
C TYR A 381 -2.48 -35.96 1.81
N LEU A 382 -2.86 -35.85 0.54
CA LEU A 382 -3.72 -36.85 -0.14
C LEU A 382 -3.14 -38.24 -0.15
N GLU A 383 -1.80 -38.43 -0.35
CA GLU A 383 -1.17 -39.73 -0.29
C GLU A 383 -1.23 -40.42 1.09
N VAL A 384 -1.15 -39.59 2.16
CA VAL A 384 -1.30 -40.08 3.53
C VAL A 384 -2.75 -40.40 3.83
N LEU A 385 -3.65 -39.55 3.40
CA LEU A 385 -5.10 -39.72 3.55
C LEU A 385 -5.61 -40.92 2.76
N GLY A 386 -5.05 -41.23 1.60
CA GLY A 386 -5.35 -42.44 0.83
C GLY A 386 -5.08 -43.72 1.63
N ARG A 387 -4.07 -43.72 2.51
CA ARG A 387 -3.77 -44.83 3.43
C ARG A 387 -4.61 -44.79 4.70
N LYS A 388 -5.11 -43.62 5.11
CA LYS A 388 -5.88 -43.39 6.33
C LYS A 388 -7.11 -42.54 6.03
N PRO A 389 -8.07 -43.02 5.22
CA PRO A 389 -9.20 -42.16 4.76
C PRO A 389 -10.06 -41.62 5.90
N GLY A 390 -10.20 -42.35 7.00
CA GLY A 390 -10.93 -41.91 8.19
C GLY A 390 -10.38 -40.63 8.84
N ALA A 391 -9.17 -40.18 8.48
CA ALA A 391 -8.62 -38.90 8.98
C ALA A 391 -9.08 -37.67 8.18
N LEU A 392 -9.64 -37.83 6.97
CA LEU A 392 -10.06 -36.72 6.12
C LEU A 392 -11.15 -35.84 6.74
N PRO A 393 -12.24 -36.39 7.33
CA PRO A 393 -13.31 -35.54 7.89
C PRO A 393 -12.88 -34.56 8.96
N GLY A 394 -11.84 -34.88 9.74
CA GLY A 394 -11.29 -34.05 10.80
C GLY A 394 -10.02 -33.29 10.41
N ALA A 395 -9.61 -33.32 9.14
CA ALA A 395 -8.37 -32.69 8.71
C ALA A 395 -8.48 -31.15 8.66
N SER A 396 -7.59 -30.44 9.37
CA SER A 396 -7.53 -28.96 9.33
C SER A 396 -7.29 -28.44 7.89
N ALA A 397 -6.56 -29.17 7.06
CA ALA A 397 -6.36 -28.84 5.65
C ALA A 397 -7.68 -28.87 4.84
N LEU A 398 -8.62 -29.77 5.18
CA LEU A 398 -9.94 -29.80 4.56
C LEU A 398 -10.78 -28.59 5.01
N VAL A 399 -10.69 -28.20 6.27
CA VAL A 399 -11.38 -27.00 6.78
C VAL A 399 -10.91 -25.76 6.02
N GLN A 400 -9.60 -25.61 5.82
CA GLN A 400 -9.04 -24.49 5.05
C GLN A 400 -9.42 -24.57 3.57
N ALA A 401 -9.40 -25.76 2.95
CA ALA A 401 -9.82 -25.93 1.57
C ALA A 401 -11.30 -25.54 1.33
N ARG A 402 -12.18 -25.82 2.30
CA ARG A 402 -13.57 -25.34 2.29
C ARG A 402 -13.65 -23.81 2.40
N ALA A 403 -12.93 -23.22 3.34
CA ALA A 403 -12.94 -21.78 3.56
C ALA A 403 -12.42 -20.99 2.36
N THR A 404 -11.43 -21.54 1.63
CA THR A 404 -10.86 -20.91 0.42
C THR A 404 -11.62 -21.23 -0.87
N GLY A 405 -12.66 -22.07 -0.81
CA GLY A 405 -13.40 -22.50 -2.01
C GLY A 405 -12.65 -23.51 -2.88
N ALA A 406 -11.49 -24.01 -2.47
CA ALA A 406 -10.77 -25.08 -3.17
C ALA A 406 -11.51 -26.43 -3.06
N PHE A 407 -12.28 -26.62 -1.98
CA PHE A 407 -13.19 -27.74 -1.80
C PHE A 407 -14.63 -27.22 -1.87
N THR A 408 -15.28 -27.46 -3.02
CA THR A 408 -16.59 -26.88 -3.38
C THR A 408 -17.77 -27.78 -2.97
N ASP A 409 -19.00 -27.28 -3.12
CA ASP A 409 -20.23 -28.06 -2.92
C ASP A 409 -20.32 -29.29 -3.85
N ALA A 410 -19.68 -29.23 -5.04
CA ALA A 410 -19.60 -30.38 -5.94
C ALA A 410 -18.79 -31.53 -5.32
N HIS A 411 -17.71 -31.23 -4.62
CA HIS A 411 -16.92 -32.21 -3.88
C HIS A 411 -17.73 -32.80 -2.71
N GLU A 412 -18.48 -31.97 -1.98
CA GLU A 412 -19.36 -32.42 -0.88
C GLU A 412 -20.46 -33.34 -1.40
N ALA A 413 -21.11 -32.96 -2.50
CA ALA A 413 -22.20 -33.75 -3.09
C ALA A 413 -21.70 -35.13 -3.55
N TYR A 414 -20.56 -35.17 -4.26
CA TYR A 414 -19.90 -36.39 -4.67
C TYR A 414 -19.50 -37.26 -3.47
N TRP A 415 -18.86 -36.65 -2.47
CA TRP A 415 -18.45 -37.37 -1.25
C TRP A 415 -19.66 -37.98 -0.51
N GLY A 416 -20.73 -37.21 -0.38
CA GLY A 416 -21.97 -37.70 0.22
C GLY A 416 -22.56 -38.88 -0.57
N ALA A 417 -22.60 -38.81 -1.90
CA ALA A 417 -23.05 -39.90 -2.77
C ALA A 417 -22.15 -41.14 -2.65
N ALA A 418 -20.86 -40.96 -2.70
CA ALA A 418 -19.87 -42.05 -2.60
C ALA A 418 -19.93 -42.77 -1.24
N ARG A 419 -20.10 -42.02 -0.12
CA ARG A 419 -20.27 -42.61 1.20
C ARG A 419 -21.59 -43.42 1.35
N ARG A 420 -22.67 -42.95 0.75
CA ARG A 420 -23.92 -43.72 0.71
C ARG A 420 -23.82 -45.02 -0.05
N SER A 421 -23.07 -45.03 -1.16
CA SER A 421 -22.91 -46.17 -2.05
C SER A 421 -21.86 -47.15 -1.55
N LEU A 422 -20.67 -46.67 -1.10
CA LEU A 422 -19.49 -47.50 -0.82
C LEU A 422 -19.17 -47.57 0.69
N GLY A 423 -20.03 -47.04 1.53
CA GLY A 423 -19.73 -46.86 2.95
C GLY A 423 -18.72 -45.74 3.22
N ASP A 424 -18.57 -45.37 4.52
CA ASP A 424 -17.75 -44.19 4.90
C ASP A 424 -16.29 -44.31 4.44
N ALA A 425 -15.64 -45.42 4.65
CA ALA A 425 -14.24 -45.61 4.30
C ALA A 425 -14.05 -45.69 2.79
N GLY A 426 -14.89 -46.46 2.06
CA GLY A 426 -14.84 -46.62 0.63
C GLY A 426 -15.13 -45.31 -0.11
N GLY A 427 -16.21 -44.59 0.27
CA GLY A 427 -16.58 -43.33 -0.33
C GLY A 427 -15.56 -42.22 -0.05
N THR A 428 -14.93 -42.24 1.10
CA THR A 428 -13.85 -41.28 1.40
C THR A 428 -12.60 -41.59 0.59
N LYS A 429 -12.27 -42.86 0.37
CA LYS A 429 -11.16 -43.28 -0.49
C LYS A 429 -11.40 -42.83 -1.94
N ALA A 430 -12.63 -43.07 -2.46
CA ALA A 430 -13.01 -42.63 -3.81
C ALA A 430 -12.88 -41.12 -3.97
N LEU A 431 -13.29 -40.32 -2.99
CA LEU A 431 -13.09 -38.87 -2.99
C LEU A 431 -11.59 -38.52 -3.05
N ILE A 432 -10.74 -39.16 -2.24
CA ILE A 432 -9.31 -38.86 -2.23
C ILE A 432 -8.69 -39.15 -3.60
N GLU A 433 -9.09 -40.23 -4.28
CA GLU A 433 -8.66 -40.56 -5.63
C GLU A 433 -9.09 -39.46 -6.63
N VAL A 434 -10.30 -38.96 -6.49
CA VAL A 434 -10.81 -37.83 -7.29
C VAL A 434 -10.06 -36.52 -6.99
N LEU A 435 -9.76 -36.21 -5.73
CA LEU A 435 -8.99 -35.02 -5.38
C LEU A 435 -7.58 -35.01 -5.98
N LEU A 436 -6.96 -36.21 -6.16
CA LEU A 436 -5.68 -36.29 -6.86
C LEU A 436 -5.76 -35.94 -8.36
N LEU A 437 -6.97 -35.97 -8.96
CA LEU A 437 -7.16 -35.58 -10.37
C LEU A 437 -6.98 -34.04 -10.56
N HIS A 438 -7.05 -33.23 -9.53
CA HIS A 438 -6.71 -31.82 -9.61
C HIS A 438 -5.25 -31.57 -10.05
N ARG A 439 -4.38 -32.56 -9.92
CA ARG A 439 -2.99 -32.47 -10.42
C ARG A 439 -2.90 -32.66 -11.94
N SER A 440 -3.95 -33.21 -12.57
CA SER A 440 -3.96 -33.57 -14.00
C SER A 440 -4.98 -32.80 -14.81
N PHE A 441 -6.04 -32.30 -14.17
CA PHE A 441 -7.12 -31.59 -14.84
C PHE A 441 -7.30 -30.19 -14.28
N PRO A 442 -7.76 -29.23 -15.11
CA PRO A 442 -8.17 -27.91 -14.65
C PRO A 442 -9.30 -28.00 -13.62
N ALA A 443 -9.24 -27.18 -12.58
CA ALA A 443 -10.20 -27.24 -11.46
C ALA A 443 -11.66 -27.10 -11.90
N ASN A 444 -11.95 -26.23 -12.86
CA ASN A 444 -13.29 -26.03 -13.40
C ASN A 444 -13.83 -27.28 -14.13
N ALA A 445 -12.98 -27.96 -14.92
CA ALA A 445 -13.36 -29.18 -15.61
C ALA A 445 -13.66 -30.32 -14.63
N LEU A 446 -12.85 -30.47 -13.58
CA LEU A 446 -13.08 -31.48 -12.57
C LEU A 446 -14.33 -31.18 -11.74
N VAL A 447 -14.57 -29.93 -11.35
CA VAL A 447 -15.77 -29.54 -10.62
C VAL A 447 -17.04 -29.80 -11.44
N GLU A 448 -17.02 -29.57 -12.76
CA GLU A 448 -18.15 -29.87 -13.66
C GLU A 448 -18.36 -31.37 -13.80
N ALA A 449 -17.29 -32.14 -13.97
CA ALA A 449 -17.35 -33.59 -13.98
C ALA A 449 -17.94 -34.17 -12.68
N LEU A 450 -17.56 -33.60 -11.52
CA LEU A 450 -18.14 -33.99 -10.23
C LEU A 450 -19.64 -33.73 -10.14
N ARG A 451 -20.11 -32.57 -10.67
CA ARG A 451 -21.55 -32.24 -10.71
C ARG A 451 -22.31 -33.23 -11.60
N SER A 452 -21.78 -33.49 -12.80
CA SER A 452 -22.37 -34.45 -13.76
C SER A 452 -22.46 -35.85 -13.15
N CYS A 453 -21.36 -36.36 -12.59
CA CYS A 453 -21.31 -37.68 -12.00
C CYS A 453 -22.21 -37.82 -10.76
N ALA A 454 -22.22 -36.79 -9.88
CA ALA A 454 -23.07 -36.78 -8.69
C ALA A 454 -24.57 -36.77 -9.06
N ALA A 455 -24.97 -35.99 -10.08
CA ALA A 455 -26.35 -35.96 -10.60
C ALA A 455 -26.78 -37.30 -11.19
N SER A 456 -25.86 -38.05 -11.79
CA SER A 456 -26.10 -39.37 -12.37
C SER A 456 -25.95 -40.53 -11.38
N GLY A 457 -25.60 -40.22 -10.10
CA GLY A 457 -25.33 -41.24 -9.08
C GLY A 457 -24.04 -42.04 -9.31
N ILE A 458 -23.15 -41.58 -10.17
CA ILE A 458 -21.89 -42.23 -10.49
C ILE A 458 -20.85 -41.83 -9.44
N VAL A 459 -20.27 -42.83 -8.77
CA VAL A 459 -19.28 -42.63 -7.68
C VAL A 459 -17.92 -43.29 -7.97
N ASP A 460 -17.76 -43.86 -9.16
CA ASP A 460 -16.49 -44.45 -9.58
C ASP A 460 -15.49 -43.38 -10.00
N PRO A 461 -14.30 -43.28 -9.38
CA PRO A 461 -13.25 -42.30 -9.75
C PRO A 461 -12.80 -42.41 -11.22
N ALA A 462 -12.84 -43.63 -11.82
CA ALA A 462 -12.50 -43.82 -13.22
C ALA A 462 -13.49 -43.12 -14.16
N ALA A 463 -14.79 -43.20 -13.85
CA ALA A 463 -15.83 -42.47 -14.59
C ALA A 463 -15.71 -40.94 -14.43
N VAL A 464 -15.37 -40.47 -13.23
CA VAL A 464 -15.07 -39.03 -12.99
C VAL A 464 -13.86 -38.60 -13.85
N THR A 465 -12.84 -39.43 -13.98
CA THR A 465 -11.66 -39.17 -14.83
C THR A 465 -12.03 -38.98 -16.30
N LEU A 466 -12.90 -39.85 -16.83
CA LEU A 466 -13.37 -39.77 -18.22
C LEU A 466 -14.21 -38.50 -18.43
N GLU A 467 -15.10 -38.20 -17.51
CA GLU A 467 -15.93 -36.99 -17.59
C GLU A 467 -15.09 -35.69 -17.45
N ALA A 468 -14.09 -35.71 -16.56
CA ALA A 468 -13.17 -34.56 -16.40
C ALA A 468 -12.34 -34.34 -17.71
N ARG A 469 -11.95 -35.43 -18.40
CA ARG A 469 -11.27 -35.31 -19.68
C ARG A 469 -12.22 -34.69 -20.72
N ARG A 470 -13.45 -35.18 -20.81
CA ARG A 470 -14.46 -34.65 -21.71
C ARG A 470 -14.68 -33.13 -21.46
N CYS A 471 -14.86 -32.75 -20.22
CA CYS A 471 -15.02 -31.32 -19.84
C CYS A 471 -13.75 -30.47 -20.10
N ALA A 472 -12.57 -31.07 -20.11
CA ALA A 472 -11.32 -30.37 -20.41
C ALA A 472 -11.10 -30.20 -21.93
N GLU A 473 -11.55 -31.17 -22.73
CA GLU A 473 -11.42 -31.18 -24.21
C GLU A 473 -12.50 -30.28 -24.88
N ASP A 474 -13.61 -29.98 -24.23
CA ASP A 474 -14.69 -29.10 -24.73
C ASP A 474 -14.29 -27.62 -24.84
N ARG A 475 -13.05 -27.28 -24.53
CA ARG A 475 -12.51 -25.96 -24.83
C ARG A 475 -12.11 -25.93 -26.32
N PRO A 476 -12.61 -24.96 -27.11
CA PRO A 476 -12.11 -24.77 -28.46
C PRO A 476 -10.59 -24.66 -28.36
N SER A 477 -9.89 -25.62 -29.02
CA SER A 477 -8.44 -25.51 -29.10
C SER A 477 -8.12 -24.16 -29.73
N VAL A 478 -7.43 -23.28 -28.99
CA VAL A 478 -6.90 -22.06 -29.58
C VAL A 478 -5.85 -22.50 -30.58
N ILE A 479 -6.25 -22.59 -31.83
CA ILE A 479 -5.33 -22.83 -32.93
C ILE A 479 -4.46 -21.58 -33.03
N VAL A 480 -3.26 -21.65 -32.49
CA VAL A 480 -2.26 -20.60 -32.68
C VAL A 480 -1.76 -20.73 -34.10
N PRO A 481 -2.04 -19.78 -35.00
CA PRO A 481 -1.57 -19.85 -36.38
C PRO A 481 -0.05 -19.78 -36.36
N ILE A 482 0.59 -20.86 -36.82
CA ILE A 482 2.04 -21.00 -36.88
C ILE A 482 2.53 -20.44 -38.22
N GLY A 483 2.33 -19.18 -38.50
CA GLY A 483 2.87 -18.44 -39.65
C GLY A 483 2.72 -19.18 -40.99
N ALA A 484 3.86 -19.48 -41.68
CA ALA A 484 3.86 -20.11 -42.99
C ALA A 484 3.31 -21.55 -43.01
N LEU A 485 3.10 -22.21 -41.88
CA LEU A 485 2.54 -23.55 -41.75
C LEU A 485 1.01 -23.58 -41.81
N THR A 486 0.32 -22.44 -41.72
CA THR A 486 -1.15 -22.36 -41.86
C THR A 486 -1.65 -22.95 -43.18
N ARG A 487 -0.84 -22.95 -44.25
CA ARG A 487 -1.15 -23.59 -45.53
C ARG A 487 -1.33 -25.11 -45.45
N TYR A 488 -0.93 -25.76 -44.35
CA TYR A 488 -1.09 -27.19 -44.12
C TYR A 488 -2.25 -27.51 -43.17
N ASP A 489 -2.93 -26.51 -42.64
CA ASP A 489 -4.09 -26.70 -41.77
C ASP A 489 -5.20 -27.41 -42.59
N ARG A 490 -5.61 -28.55 -42.08
CA ARG A 490 -6.74 -29.30 -42.63
C ARG A 490 -7.93 -29.18 -41.66
N PRO A 491 -9.16 -29.05 -42.19
CA PRO A 491 -10.31 -29.11 -41.31
C PRO A 491 -10.36 -30.43 -40.57
N VAL A 492 -10.73 -30.38 -39.28
CA VAL A 492 -10.89 -31.59 -38.46
C VAL A 492 -11.86 -32.55 -39.19
N PRO A 493 -11.49 -33.84 -39.40
CA PRO A 493 -12.36 -34.80 -40.06
C PRO A 493 -13.71 -34.89 -39.32
N ALA A 494 -14.81 -34.68 -39.99
CA ALA A 494 -16.11 -34.89 -39.43
C ALA A 494 -16.39 -36.36 -39.27
N LEU A 495 -16.50 -36.83 -38.02
CA LEU A 495 -16.75 -38.26 -37.70
C LEU A 495 -18.12 -38.74 -38.20
N SER A 496 -19.08 -37.84 -38.50
CA SER A 496 -20.40 -38.12 -39.05
C SER A 496 -20.34 -38.91 -40.38
N GLY A 497 -19.22 -38.83 -41.12
CA GLY A 497 -19.02 -39.68 -42.32
C GLY A 497 -18.76 -41.15 -42.00
N TYR A 498 -18.28 -41.46 -40.79
CA TYR A 498 -18.05 -42.84 -40.34
C TYR A 498 -19.33 -43.48 -39.76
N ASP A 499 -20.20 -42.68 -39.16
CA ASP A 499 -21.49 -43.15 -38.63
C ASP A 499 -22.38 -43.66 -39.79
N ALA A 500 -22.32 -43.04 -40.97
CA ALA A 500 -23.00 -43.49 -42.17
C ALA A 500 -22.51 -44.85 -42.69
N LEU A 501 -21.27 -45.26 -42.39
CA LEU A 501 -20.72 -46.58 -42.74
C LEU A 501 -21.22 -47.68 -41.80
N LEU A 502 -21.61 -47.34 -40.58
CA LEU A 502 -22.17 -48.29 -39.60
C LEU A 502 -23.63 -48.61 -39.90
N GLU A 503 -24.38 -47.67 -40.50
CA GLU A 503 -25.78 -47.88 -40.89
C GLU A 503 -25.93 -48.77 -42.14
N THR A 504 -24.87 -48.94 -42.96
CA THR A 504 -24.90 -49.76 -44.18
C THR A 504 -24.47 -51.21 -43.97
N ALA A 505 -24.14 -51.61 -42.74
CA ALA A 505 -23.64 -52.96 -42.40
C ALA A 505 -24.67 -53.85 -41.66
N VAL A 506 -25.94 -53.82 -42.08
CA VAL A 506 -26.90 -54.85 -41.68
C VAL A 506 -27.19 -55.74 -42.89
N PRO A 507 -26.61 -56.94 -42.99
CA PRO A 507 -27.10 -57.92 -43.95
C PRO A 507 -28.37 -58.55 -43.46
N SER A 508 -29.32 -58.68 -44.37
CA SER A 508 -30.60 -59.42 -44.27
C SER A 508 -30.43 -60.87 -43.87
#